data_2fa7f0631427a5190cca144afc1379a0
#
_entry.id   2fa7f0631427a5190cca144afc1379a0
#
_cell.length_a   1.000
_cell.length_b   1.000
_cell.length_c   1.000
_cell.angle_alpha   90.00
_cell.angle_beta   90.00
_cell.angle_gamma   90.00
#
_symmetry.space_group_name_H-M   'P 1'
#
loop_
_entity.id
_entity.type
_entity.pdbx_description
1 polymer ?
#
loop_
_entity_poly.entity_id
_entity_poly.type
_entity_poly.pdbx_seq_one_letter_code
_entity_poly.pdbx_strand_id
1 'polypeptide(L)'
;MQKRSCGKHPEIRDYGCEPFLFNINHATNKNENFRTTLWTGQDLQLTLMSIPVCGDIGVEMHEDVDQFIRIESGRAGVYMGNCKSNLCEVGCVDGNYAILIPAGTWHNIVNVGNRPLKLYSLYAPPKHPRGTVHQTKEDAAH
;
A
#
# COMPACT_ATOMS: atom_id res chain seq x y z
N MET A 1 10.43 10.17 -30.69
CA MET A 1 10.67 9.91 -29.25
C MET A 1 10.38 11.17 -28.45
N GLN A 2 9.35 11.10 -27.61
CA GLN A 2 9.00 12.24 -26.78
C GLN A 2 9.98 12.39 -25.63
N LYS A 3 10.54 13.59 -25.48
CA LYS A 3 11.33 13.90 -24.30
C LYS A 3 10.42 14.03 -23.10
N ARG A 4 10.67 13.24 -22.08
CA ARG A 4 10.00 13.45 -20.79
C ARG A 4 10.60 14.68 -20.15
N SER A 5 9.76 15.64 -19.78
CA SER A 5 10.27 16.81 -19.07
C SER A 5 10.55 16.42 -17.61
N CYS A 6 11.74 16.80 -17.14
CA CYS A 6 12.08 16.63 -15.73
C CYS A 6 11.12 17.48 -14.88
N GLY A 7 10.63 16.92 -13.77
CA GLY A 7 9.76 17.59 -12.82
C GLY A 7 8.27 17.40 -13.03
N LYS A 8 7.83 16.78 -14.13
CA LYS A 8 6.42 16.39 -14.28
C LYS A 8 6.17 15.08 -13.58
N HIS A 9 5.07 15.04 -12.82
CA HIS A 9 4.62 13.82 -12.16
C HIS A 9 3.58 13.14 -13.05
N PRO A 10 3.72 11.82 -13.30
CA PRO A 10 2.75 11.10 -14.11
C PRO A 10 1.40 10.98 -13.40
N GLU A 11 0.36 10.79 -14.17
CA GLU A 11 -0.97 10.46 -13.67
C GLU A 11 -0.93 9.18 -12.83
N ILE A 12 -1.78 9.08 -11.80
CA ILE A 12 -1.85 7.91 -10.93
C ILE A 12 -2.67 6.82 -11.62
N ARG A 13 -1.99 5.85 -12.20
CA ARG A 13 -2.58 4.66 -12.84
C ARG A 13 -1.53 3.54 -12.89
N ASP A 14 -1.94 2.34 -13.33
CA ASP A 14 -1.01 1.21 -13.41
C ASP A 14 -0.14 1.30 -14.68
N TYR A 15 1.16 1.42 -14.49
CA TYR A 15 2.15 1.53 -15.56
C TYR A 15 2.89 0.22 -15.86
N GLY A 16 2.55 -0.88 -15.17
CA GLY A 16 3.16 -2.19 -15.44
C GLY A 16 2.79 -2.69 -16.83
N CYS A 17 3.64 -3.52 -17.43
CA CYS A 17 4.91 -4.03 -16.91
C CYS A 17 6.11 -3.29 -17.51
N GLU A 18 5.91 -2.10 -18.06
CA GLU A 18 6.99 -1.34 -18.69
C GLU A 18 7.91 -0.70 -17.64
N PRO A 19 9.18 -0.46 -17.97
CA PRO A 19 10.06 0.30 -17.09
C PRO A 19 9.43 1.65 -16.74
N PHE A 20 9.51 2.05 -15.48
CA PHE A 20 8.84 3.25 -15.01
C PHE A 20 9.65 3.94 -13.93
N LEU A 21 9.82 5.26 -14.08
CA LEU A 21 10.52 6.11 -13.11
C LEU A 21 9.58 7.19 -12.63
N PHE A 22 9.51 7.38 -11.32
CA PHE A 22 8.60 8.37 -10.73
C PHE A 22 9.04 8.73 -9.31
N ASN A 23 8.52 9.85 -8.83
CA ASN A 23 8.72 10.25 -7.44
C ASN A 23 7.70 9.53 -6.57
N ILE A 24 8.15 8.49 -5.87
CA ILE A 24 7.25 7.64 -5.10
C ILE A 24 6.64 8.37 -3.90
N ASN A 25 7.39 9.27 -3.27
CA ASN A 25 6.87 10.08 -2.17
C ASN A 25 5.71 10.97 -2.65
N HIS A 26 5.91 11.66 -3.78
CA HIS A 26 4.87 12.50 -4.35
C HIS A 26 3.63 11.70 -4.73
N ALA A 27 3.80 10.59 -5.45
CA ALA A 27 2.69 9.76 -5.89
C ALA A 27 1.89 9.23 -4.70
N THR A 28 2.58 8.73 -3.68
CA THR A 28 1.94 8.16 -2.49
C THR A 28 1.14 9.21 -1.73
N ASN A 29 1.71 10.40 -1.53
CA ASN A 29 1.02 11.47 -0.82
C ASN A 29 -0.15 12.06 -1.61
N LYS A 30 -0.04 12.07 -2.93
CA LYS A 30 -1.11 12.60 -3.81
C LYS A 30 -2.27 11.63 -3.97
N ASN A 31 -2.04 10.33 -3.80
CA ASN A 31 -3.10 9.34 -3.94
C ASN A 31 -4.16 9.52 -2.86
N GLU A 32 -5.42 9.68 -3.27
CA GLU A 32 -6.56 9.82 -2.37
C GLU A 32 -7.44 8.58 -2.33
N ASN A 33 -7.16 7.60 -3.18
CA ASN A 33 -7.92 6.35 -3.19
C ASN A 33 -7.48 5.43 -2.05
N PHE A 34 -8.42 4.63 -1.56
CA PHE A 34 -8.07 3.59 -0.58
C PHE A 34 -6.97 2.69 -1.12
N ARG A 35 -7.08 2.26 -2.39
CA ARG A 35 -6.04 1.48 -3.06
C ARG A 35 -5.96 1.83 -4.54
N THR A 36 -4.74 2.05 -5.01
CA THR A 36 -4.46 2.21 -6.44
C THR A 36 -3.24 1.37 -6.79
N THR A 37 -3.37 0.41 -7.71
CA THR A 37 -2.18 -0.25 -8.24
C THR A 37 -1.47 0.73 -9.16
N LEU A 38 -0.18 0.94 -8.92
CA LEU A 38 0.62 1.87 -9.71
C LEU A 38 1.50 1.15 -10.72
N TRP A 39 1.93 -0.07 -10.39
CA TRP A 39 2.78 -0.85 -11.27
C TRP A 39 2.59 -2.34 -10.99
N THR A 40 2.26 -3.10 -12.02
CA THR A 40 2.07 -4.54 -11.90
C THR A 40 2.99 -5.23 -12.90
N GLY A 41 4.00 -5.91 -12.39
CA GLY A 41 4.94 -6.69 -13.18
C GLY A 41 4.69 -8.19 -13.01
N GLN A 42 5.63 -8.97 -13.51
CA GLN A 42 5.56 -10.43 -13.41
C GLN A 42 5.69 -10.92 -11.98
N ASP A 43 6.64 -10.37 -11.23
CA ASP A 43 7.01 -10.88 -9.89
C ASP A 43 6.84 -9.84 -8.79
N LEU A 44 6.36 -8.65 -9.12
CA LEU A 44 6.29 -7.54 -8.19
C LEU A 44 5.11 -6.64 -8.53
N GLN A 45 4.43 -6.14 -7.50
CA GLN A 45 3.35 -5.17 -7.67
C GLN A 45 3.49 -4.05 -6.65
N LEU A 46 3.35 -2.81 -7.11
CA LEU A 46 3.34 -1.64 -6.26
C LEU A 46 1.92 -1.08 -6.18
N THR A 47 1.43 -0.89 -4.96
CA THR A 47 0.14 -0.24 -4.71
C THR A 47 0.31 0.95 -3.78
N LEU A 48 -0.52 1.96 -3.99
CA LEU A 48 -0.60 3.13 -3.12
C LEU A 48 -1.89 3.04 -2.32
N MET A 49 -1.86 3.48 -1.06
CA MET A 49 -3.06 3.52 -0.23
C MET A 49 -3.16 4.83 0.53
N SER A 50 -4.40 5.29 0.68
CA SER A 50 -4.77 6.38 1.56
C SER A 50 -5.85 5.87 2.50
N ILE A 51 -5.57 5.88 3.80
CA ILE A 51 -6.47 5.35 4.82
C ILE A 51 -6.96 6.51 5.66
N PRO A 52 -8.28 6.74 5.73
CA PRO A 52 -8.82 7.88 6.48
C PRO A 52 -8.59 7.74 7.98
N VAL A 53 -8.72 8.85 8.69
CA VAL A 53 -8.64 8.86 10.15
C VAL A 53 -9.62 7.84 10.71
N CYS A 54 -9.19 7.08 11.71
CA CYS A 54 -9.93 5.97 12.34
C CYS A 54 -10.17 4.78 11.42
N GLY A 55 -9.63 4.81 10.20
CA GLY A 55 -9.74 3.68 9.27
C GLY A 55 -8.62 2.67 9.45
N ASP A 56 -8.74 1.56 8.73
CA ASP A 56 -7.75 0.49 8.70
C ASP A 56 -7.76 -0.21 7.35
N ILE A 57 -6.75 -1.05 7.10
CA ILE A 57 -6.74 -1.89 5.91
C ILE A 57 -7.78 -3.01 6.05
N GLY A 58 -7.96 -3.53 7.24
CA GLY A 58 -8.73 -4.72 7.53
C GLY A 58 -7.79 -5.89 7.81
N VAL A 59 -8.25 -6.80 8.66
CA VAL A 59 -7.45 -7.98 8.99
C VAL A 59 -7.37 -8.90 7.77
N GLU A 60 -6.16 -9.20 7.34
CA GLU A 60 -5.93 -10.04 6.15
C GLU A 60 -4.68 -10.89 6.29
N MET A 61 -4.56 -11.87 5.40
CA MET A 61 -3.39 -12.74 5.32
C MET A 61 -3.23 -13.18 3.86
N HIS A 62 -2.00 -13.18 3.38
CA HIS A 62 -1.66 -13.62 2.03
C HIS A 62 -0.78 -14.86 2.15
N GLU A 63 -1.28 -16.01 1.70
CA GLU A 63 -0.57 -17.29 1.86
C GLU A 63 0.71 -17.39 1.05
N ASP A 64 0.72 -16.80 -0.14
CA ASP A 64 1.79 -16.99 -1.13
C ASP A 64 2.52 -15.68 -1.49
N VAL A 65 2.31 -14.63 -0.71
CA VAL A 65 2.82 -13.30 -1.05
C VAL A 65 3.52 -12.69 0.15
N ASP A 66 4.77 -12.30 -0.03
CA ASP A 66 5.45 -11.41 0.90
C ASP A 66 5.04 -9.98 0.61
N GLN A 67 4.95 -9.16 1.64
CA GLN A 67 4.53 -7.77 1.52
C GLN A 67 5.49 -6.85 2.24
N PHE A 68 5.85 -5.77 1.56
CA PHE A 68 6.61 -4.66 2.13
C PHE A 68 5.72 -3.44 2.14
N ILE A 69 5.58 -2.79 3.28
CA ILE A 69 4.83 -1.54 3.41
C ILE A 69 5.78 -0.44 3.87
N ARG A 70 5.70 0.72 3.24
CA ARG A 70 6.38 1.91 3.73
C ARG A 70 5.38 3.01 4.02
N ILE A 71 5.51 3.61 5.20
CA ILE A 71 4.70 4.75 5.61
C ILE A 71 5.36 6.04 5.09
N GLU A 72 4.63 6.81 4.31
CA GLU A 72 5.11 8.10 3.81
C GLU A 72 4.60 9.25 4.66
N SER A 73 3.37 9.17 5.18
CA SER A 73 2.75 10.24 5.94
C SER A 73 1.69 9.66 6.87
N GLY A 74 1.57 10.21 8.06
CA GLY A 74 0.60 9.77 9.05
C GLY A 74 1.21 8.82 10.06
N ARG A 75 0.36 8.20 10.87
CA ARG A 75 0.78 7.33 11.96
C ARG A 75 -0.06 6.04 11.96
N ALA A 76 0.61 4.91 12.06
CA ALA A 76 -0.01 3.61 11.94
C ALA A 76 0.25 2.73 13.17
N GLY A 77 -0.80 2.06 13.64
CA GLY A 77 -0.68 0.93 14.54
C GLY A 77 -0.56 -0.35 13.71
N VAL A 78 0.40 -1.20 14.05
CA VAL A 78 0.71 -2.42 13.30
C VAL A 78 0.38 -3.63 14.16
N TYR A 79 -0.46 -4.52 13.64
CA TYR A 79 -0.91 -5.72 14.32
C TYR A 79 -0.57 -6.95 13.51
N MET A 80 -0.04 -7.99 14.14
CA MET A 80 0.30 -9.25 13.47
C MET A 80 0.03 -10.44 14.38
N GLY A 81 -0.19 -11.62 13.80
CA GLY A 81 -0.40 -12.85 14.54
C GLY A 81 -0.49 -14.08 13.64
N ASN A 82 -0.56 -15.23 14.28
CA ASN A 82 -0.65 -16.53 13.61
C ASN A 82 -2.09 -16.89 13.25
N CYS A 83 -3.08 -16.23 13.84
CA CYS A 83 -4.48 -16.46 13.51
C CYS A 83 -5.26 -15.17 13.55
N LYS A 84 -6.37 -15.17 12.80
CA LYS A 84 -7.20 -13.99 12.59
C LYS A 84 -7.73 -13.38 13.90
N SER A 85 -8.02 -14.21 14.87
CA SER A 85 -8.65 -13.79 16.14
C SER A 85 -7.63 -13.42 17.22
N ASN A 86 -6.34 -13.49 16.94
CA ASN A 86 -5.31 -13.30 17.95
C ASN A 86 -4.15 -12.45 17.41
N LEU A 87 -4.46 -11.20 17.07
CA LEU A 87 -3.44 -10.26 16.63
C LEU A 87 -2.91 -9.47 17.83
N CYS A 88 -1.60 -9.31 17.89
CA CYS A 88 -0.94 -8.48 18.88
C CYS A 88 -0.39 -7.24 18.23
N GLU A 89 -0.38 -6.13 18.95
CA GLU A 89 0.28 -4.93 18.49
C GLU A 89 1.79 -5.16 18.44
N VAL A 90 2.36 -5.00 17.23
CA VAL A 90 3.79 -5.13 16.99
C VAL A 90 4.50 -3.80 17.22
N GLY A 91 3.81 -2.71 16.92
CA GLY A 91 4.37 -1.37 17.09
C GLY A 91 3.46 -0.29 16.58
N CYS A 92 3.89 0.95 16.80
CA CYS A 92 3.28 2.15 16.27
C CYS A 92 4.35 2.89 15.49
N VAL A 93 4.07 3.24 14.24
CA VAL A 93 5.07 3.76 13.31
C VAL A 93 4.55 4.99 12.58
N ASP A 94 5.47 5.81 12.08
CA ASP A 94 5.14 7.00 11.30
C ASP A 94 6.00 7.04 10.03
N GLY A 95 6.16 8.21 9.42
CA GLY A 95 6.88 8.33 8.15
C GLY A 95 8.28 7.74 8.18
N ASN A 96 8.71 7.19 7.06
CA ASN A 96 9.99 6.53 6.84
C ASN A 96 10.14 5.14 7.45
N TYR A 97 9.10 4.63 8.12
CA TYR A 97 9.13 3.26 8.64
C TYR A 97 8.72 2.27 7.56
N ALA A 98 9.41 1.14 7.55
CA ALA A 98 9.07 -0.01 6.72
C ALA A 98 8.47 -1.11 7.59
N ILE A 99 7.49 -1.83 7.03
CA ILE A 99 6.86 -2.97 7.67
C ILE A 99 7.00 -4.15 6.73
N LEU A 100 7.64 -5.21 7.20
CA LEU A 100 7.84 -6.44 6.42
C LEU A 100 6.91 -7.51 6.95
N ILE A 101 6.06 -8.04 6.06
CA ILE A 101 5.04 -9.01 6.40
C ILE A 101 5.27 -10.28 5.60
N PRO A 102 5.76 -11.35 6.25
CA PRO A 102 5.96 -12.61 5.55
C PRO A 102 4.65 -13.24 5.10
N ALA A 103 4.70 -14.01 4.02
CA ALA A 103 3.57 -14.82 3.59
C ALA A 103 3.05 -15.67 4.75
N GLY A 104 1.73 -15.78 4.86
CA GLY A 104 1.09 -16.57 5.91
C GLY A 104 0.88 -15.85 7.24
N THR A 105 1.25 -14.59 7.34
CA THR A 105 1.10 -13.81 8.57
C THR A 105 -0.19 -12.99 8.54
N TRP A 106 -1.06 -13.21 9.50
CA TRP A 106 -2.24 -12.36 9.70
C TRP A 106 -1.81 -10.98 10.17
N HIS A 107 -2.39 -9.93 9.59
CA HIS A 107 -1.98 -8.57 9.90
C HIS A 107 -3.10 -7.56 9.69
N ASN A 108 -2.95 -6.40 10.33
CA ASN A 108 -3.76 -5.22 10.09
C ASN A 108 -2.94 -3.97 10.34
N ILE A 109 -3.21 -2.95 9.56
CA ILE A 109 -2.61 -1.62 9.69
C ILE A 109 -3.76 -0.65 9.96
N VAL A 110 -3.66 0.07 11.07
CA VAL A 110 -4.72 0.96 11.55
C VAL A 110 -4.21 2.39 11.58
N ASN A 111 -4.99 3.33 11.04
CA ASN A 111 -4.65 4.74 11.16
C ASN A 111 -4.95 5.22 12.59
N VAL A 112 -3.91 5.45 13.37
CA VAL A 112 -4.01 5.94 14.75
C VAL A 112 -3.65 7.43 14.87
N GLY A 113 -3.45 8.10 13.74
CA GLY A 113 -3.12 9.52 13.70
C GLY A 113 -4.35 10.40 13.52
N ASN A 114 -4.09 11.68 13.25
CA ASN A 114 -5.13 12.69 13.08
C ASN A 114 -5.24 13.23 11.66
N ARG A 115 -4.65 12.54 10.70
CA ARG A 115 -4.68 12.86 9.26
C ARG A 115 -4.67 11.57 8.46
N PRO A 116 -4.96 11.63 7.15
CA PRO A 116 -4.91 10.42 6.32
C PRO A 116 -3.54 9.74 6.40
N LEU A 117 -3.57 8.42 6.49
CA LEU A 117 -2.37 7.59 6.48
C LEU A 117 -2.03 7.27 5.02
N LYS A 118 -0.85 7.71 4.60
CA LYS A 118 -0.36 7.51 3.23
C LYS A 118 0.75 6.48 3.25
N LEU A 119 0.56 5.41 2.50
CA LEU A 119 1.55 4.34 2.43
C LEU A 119 1.58 3.74 1.04
N TYR A 120 2.66 3.03 0.74
CA TYR A 120 2.70 2.15 -0.42
C TYR A 120 3.11 0.75 -0.01
N SER A 121 2.68 -0.23 -0.81
CA SER A 121 2.99 -1.64 -0.59
C SER A 121 3.64 -2.23 -1.82
N LEU A 122 4.61 -3.11 -1.58
CA LEU A 122 5.15 -3.99 -2.60
C LEU A 122 4.71 -5.41 -2.28
N TYR A 123 4.08 -6.07 -3.25
CA TYR A 123 3.68 -7.47 -3.16
C TYR A 123 4.56 -8.31 -4.08
N ALA A 124 5.09 -9.38 -3.59
CA ALA A 124 5.91 -10.31 -4.36
C ALA A 124 5.42 -11.74 -4.13
N PRO A 125 4.75 -12.35 -5.12
CA PRO A 125 4.32 -11.83 -6.42
C PRO A 125 3.10 -10.89 -6.33
N PRO A 126 2.60 -10.35 -7.47
CA PRO A 126 1.42 -9.49 -7.48
C PRO A 126 0.21 -10.12 -6.80
N LYS A 127 -0.54 -9.30 -6.05
CA LYS A 127 -1.71 -9.74 -5.28
C LYS A 127 -3.03 -9.31 -5.92
N HIS A 128 -3.06 -8.09 -6.45
CA HIS A 128 -4.29 -7.50 -7.00
C HIS A 128 -4.29 -7.55 -8.53
N PRO A 129 -5.46 -7.59 -9.17
CA PRO A 129 -5.52 -7.44 -10.63
C PRO A 129 -4.89 -6.13 -11.06
N ARG A 130 -4.21 -6.16 -12.21
CA ARG A 130 -3.64 -4.95 -12.81
C ARG A 130 -4.73 -3.90 -12.99
N GLY A 131 -4.40 -2.65 -12.68
CA GLY A 131 -5.33 -1.54 -12.85
C GLY A 131 -6.38 -1.41 -11.75
N THR A 132 -6.24 -2.15 -10.65
CA THR A 132 -7.18 -2.06 -9.52
C THR A 132 -7.20 -0.65 -8.95
N VAL A 133 -8.39 -0.07 -8.81
CA VAL A 133 -8.63 1.19 -8.14
C VAL A 133 -9.82 1.00 -7.20
N HIS A 134 -9.58 1.13 -5.91
CA HIS A 134 -10.62 1.17 -4.88
C HIS A 134 -10.65 2.57 -4.29
N GLN A 135 -11.70 3.33 -4.54
CA GLN A 135 -11.81 4.68 -3.98
C GLN A 135 -11.97 4.62 -2.47
N THR A 136 -12.75 3.64 -1.99
CA THR A 136 -13.03 3.44 -0.57
C THR A 136 -12.73 2.00 -0.16
N LYS A 137 -12.66 1.77 1.16
CA LYS A 137 -12.48 0.41 1.70
C LYS A 137 -13.62 -0.52 1.29
N GLU A 138 -14.84 0.00 1.21
CA GLU A 138 -16.02 -0.78 0.81
C GLU A 138 -15.87 -1.35 -0.61
N ASP A 139 -15.21 -0.63 -1.50
CA ASP A 139 -14.95 -1.10 -2.86
C ASP A 139 -14.03 -2.33 -2.87
N ALA A 140 -13.19 -2.46 -1.86
CA ALA A 140 -12.24 -3.57 -1.72
C ALA A 140 -12.87 -4.82 -1.11
N ALA A 141 -14.09 -4.73 -0.59
CA ALA A 141 -14.74 -5.82 0.16
C ALA A 141 -15.32 -6.92 -0.72
N HIS A 142 -15.05 -6.90 -2.00
CA HIS A 142 -15.61 -7.88 -2.97
C HIS A 142 -14.55 -8.74 -3.62
#